data_a6de04671fcd739c7f24b7ca5bb21032
#
_entry.id   a6de04671fcd739c7f24b7ca5bb21032
#
_cell.length_a   1.000
_cell.length_b   1.000
_cell.length_c   1.000
_cell.angle_alpha   90.00
_cell.angle_beta   90.00
_cell.angle_gamma   90.00
#
_symmetry.space_group_name_H-M   'P 1'
#
loop_
_entity.id
_entity.type
_entity.pdbx_description
1 polymer ?
#
loop_
_entity_poly.entity_id
_entity_poly.type
_entity_poly.pdbx_seq_one_letter_code
_entity_poly.pdbx_strand_id
1 'polypeptide(L)'
;MSLENKVKNEYGNIAGIVVLKNDSVVYESYFNQCSENEPIHVFSVTKSIISMLFGIAIDKGYIKNLDEKVIDFFPNYKIKKREKTIQHITIKNLLTMTAPYKYKSNPYTKFFSSADWVTSSLDLLGGSGKIGDFRYAPVIGIDILSGILINTTGQSVLEFAQDNLFSPLKISVEKNVYFRNKEEQFDFYKSKGINGWVADPNGTNTAGWGLSLTTMDMAKLGLLYLNKGFLYNRQIVSEKWVSESTQVQSVWETRNLKYGYLWWIIDEKDCSFAALGDGGNAIYVNAKDKIVVAISSLFVPRVKDRVDFIKNDIEPIFKFN
;
A
#
# COMPACT_ATOMS: atom_id res chain seq x y z
N MET A 1 -25.83 -16.89 -10.64
CA MET A 1 -26.03 -16.17 -9.35
C MET A 1 -25.57 -14.75 -9.62
N SER A 2 -26.34 -13.71 -9.23
CA SER A 2 -25.87 -12.33 -9.42
C SER A 2 -24.64 -12.05 -8.54
N LEU A 3 -23.84 -11.05 -8.91
CA LEU A 3 -22.63 -10.65 -8.16
C LEU A 3 -22.99 -10.27 -6.71
N GLU A 4 -24.10 -9.54 -6.52
CA GLU A 4 -24.59 -9.14 -5.19
C GLU A 4 -24.94 -10.33 -4.31
N ASN A 5 -25.59 -11.35 -4.88
CA ASN A 5 -25.94 -12.57 -4.16
C ASN A 5 -24.68 -13.35 -3.75
N LYS A 6 -23.67 -13.38 -4.62
CA LYS A 6 -22.39 -14.01 -4.30
C LYS A 6 -21.66 -13.26 -3.18
N VAL A 7 -21.64 -11.92 -3.25
CA VAL A 7 -21.07 -11.09 -2.19
C VAL A 7 -21.74 -11.36 -0.85
N LYS A 8 -23.08 -11.34 -0.80
CA LYS A 8 -23.83 -11.59 0.44
C LYS A 8 -23.56 -12.97 1.05
N ASN A 9 -23.46 -13.99 0.21
CA ASN A 9 -23.35 -15.37 0.68
C ASN A 9 -21.92 -15.81 1.00
N GLU A 10 -20.93 -15.26 0.30
CA GLU A 10 -19.57 -15.78 0.34
C GLU A 10 -18.52 -14.76 0.78
N TYR A 11 -18.80 -13.48 0.59
CA TYR A 11 -17.88 -12.37 0.84
C TYR A 11 -18.52 -11.28 1.73
N GLY A 12 -19.26 -11.70 2.74
CA GLY A 12 -20.15 -10.88 3.54
C GLY A 12 -19.52 -9.70 4.29
N ASN A 13 -18.18 -9.55 4.28
CA ASN A 13 -17.50 -8.40 4.86
C ASN A 13 -17.12 -7.31 3.85
N ILE A 14 -17.46 -7.46 2.56
CA ILE A 14 -17.23 -6.42 1.56
C ILE A 14 -18.07 -5.18 1.89
N ALA A 15 -17.43 -4.01 1.88
CA ALA A 15 -18.07 -2.71 2.09
C ALA A 15 -18.47 -2.06 0.77
N GLY A 16 -17.64 -2.18 -0.26
CA GLY A 16 -17.93 -1.64 -1.58
C GLY A 16 -17.14 -2.35 -2.68
N ILE A 17 -17.69 -2.35 -3.88
CA ILE A 17 -17.05 -2.79 -5.12
C ILE A 17 -17.26 -1.72 -6.17
N VAL A 18 -16.17 -1.26 -6.79
CA VAL A 18 -16.17 -0.39 -7.97
C VAL A 18 -15.38 -1.06 -9.07
N VAL A 19 -15.98 -1.18 -10.26
CA VAL A 19 -15.31 -1.71 -11.45
C VAL A 19 -15.24 -0.62 -12.51
N LEU A 20 -14.03 -0.37 -13.01
CA LEU A 20 -13.81 0.51 -14.16
C LEU A 20 -13.41 -0.35 -15.37
N LYS A 21 -13.94 0.01 -16.52
CA LYS A 21 -13.61 -0.57 -17.82
C LYS A 21 -13.44 0.56 -18.84
N ASN A 22 -12.30 0.58 -19.54
CA ASN A 22 -12.02 1.65 -20.50
C ASN A 22 -12.28 3.05 -19.92
N ASP A 23 -11.75 3.33 -18.73
CA ASP A 23 -11.86 4.59 -17.99
C ASP A 23 -13.26 4.97 -17.49
N SER A 24 -14.25 4.10 -17.67
CA SER A 24 -15.63 4.36 -17.25
C SER A 24 -16.05 3.41 -16.13
N VAL A 25 -16.85 3.90 -15.18
CA VAL A 25 -17.48 3.06 -14.15
C VAL A 25 -18.53 2.18 -14.81
N VAL A 26 -18.34 0.87 -14.74
CA VAL A 26 -19.28 -0.13 -15.29
C VAL A 26 -20.05 -0.88 -14.20
N TYR A 27 -19.55 -0.82 -12.96
CA TYR A 27 -20.24 -1.38 -11.80
C TYR A 27 -19.83 -0.62 -10.53
N GLU A 28 -20.82 -0.33 -9.70
CA GLU A 28 -20.63 0.29 -8.39
C GLU A 28 -21.71 -0.21 -7.45
N SER A 29 -21.32 -0.79 -6.30
CA SER A 29 -22.25 -1.30 -5.31
C SER A 29 -21.63 -1.27 -3.91
N TYR A 30 -22.47 -1.00 -2.91
CA TYR A 30 -22.08 -0.89 -1.52
C TYR A 30 -22.89 -1.85 -0.66
N PHE A 31 -22.26 -2.39 0.39
CA PHE A 31 -22.79 -3.44 1.26
C PHE A 31 -22.59 -3.06 2.73
N ASN A 32 -23.20 -3.81 3.64
CA ASN A 32 -23.01 -3.63 5.08
C ASN A 32 -23.34 -2.21 5.58
N GLN A 33 -24.37 -1.58 5.01
CA GLN A 33 -24.76 -0.22 5.34
C GLN A 33 -23.61 0.80 5.11
N CYS A 34 -22.69 0.50 4.21
CA CYS A 34 -21.70 1.45 3.74
C CYS A 34 -22.23 2.20 2.51
N SER A 35 -21.64 3.37 2.25
CA SER A 35 -21.99 4.24 1.13
C SER A 35 -20.75 4.59 0.29
N GLU A 36 -20.96 5.28 -0.82
CA GLU A 36 -19.88 5.78 -1.69
C GLU A 36 -18.89 6.70 -0.96
N ASN A 37 -19.36 7.42 0.05
CA ASN A 37 -18.59 8.39 0.81
C ASN A 37 -17.98 7.80 2.10
N GLU A 38 -18.07 6.49 2.32
CA GLU A 38 -17.58 5.84 3.52
C GLU A 38 -16.11 5.45 3.37
N PRO A 39 -15.15 6.15 4.01
CA PRO A 39 -13.76 5.70 4.03
C PRO A 39 -13.62 4.48 4.93
N ILE A 40 -12.90 3.48 4.41
CA ILE A 40 -12.60 2.22 5.10
C ILE A 40 -11.09 2.12 5.25
N HIS A 41 -10.62 1.61 6.38
CA HIS A 41 -9.21 1.32 6.60
C HIS A 41 -8.72 0.26 5.61
N VAL A 42 -7.81 0.65 4.72
CA VAL A 42 -7.38 -0.20 3.59
C VAL A 42 -6.19 -1.10 3.89
N PHE A 43 -5.72 -1.10 5.15
CA PHE A 43 -4.58 -1.92 5.60
C PHE A 43 -3.37 -1.80 4.65
N SER A 44 -2.81 -2.93 4.21
CA SER A 44 -1.58 -2.97 3.42
C SER A 44 -1.70 -2.42 1.99
N VAL A 45 -2.88 -2.04 1.52
CA VAL A 45 -3.02 -1.21 0.30
C VAL A 45 -2.23 0.08 0.45
N THR A 46 -2.08 0.61 1.67
CA THR A 46 -1.23 1.76 2.01
C THR A 46 0.19 1.65 1.44
N LYS A 47 0.78 0.44 1.40
CA LYS A 47 2.12 0.22 0.84
C LYS A 47 2.23 0.66 -0.62
N SER A 48 1.23 0.33 -1.41
CA SER A 48 1.22 0.72 -2.83
C SER A 48 1.07 2.23 -3.00
N ILE A 49 0.39 2.90 -2.07
CA ILE A 49 0.34 4.37 -2.04
C ILE A 49 1.72 4.96 -1.73
N ILE A 50 2.45 4.39 -0.77
CA ILE A 50 3.84 4.77 -0.50
C ILE A 50 4.73 4.56 -1.74
N SER A 51 4.53 3.46 -2.49
CA SER A 51 5.21 3.27 -3.78
C SER A 51 4.93 4.41 -4.76
N MET A 52 3.67 4.84 -4.90
CA MET A 52 3.33 5.99 -5.75
C MET A 52 4.07 7.25 -5.32
N LEU A 53 4.13 7.53 -4.01
CA LEU A 53 4.83 8.69 -3.45
C LEU A 53 6.34 8.64 -3.70
N PHE A 54 6.96 7.44 -3.66
CA PHE A 54 8.36 7.28 -4.05
C PHE A 54 8.60 7.60 -5.53
N GLY A 55 7.72 7.14 -6.42
CA GLY A 55 7.78 7.51 -7.84
C GLY A 55 7.73 9.02 -8.03
N ILE A 56 6.79 9.68 -7.38
CA ILE A 56 6.64 11.13 -7.43
C ILE A 56 7.89 11.84 -6.85
N ALA A 57 8.44 11.34 -5.75
CA ALA A 57 9.63 11.92 -5.12
C ALA A 57 10.87 11.81 -6.04
N ILE A 58 11.01 10.70 -6.76
CA ILE A 58 12.07 10.52 -7.77
C ILE A 58 11.83 11.44 -8.97
N ASP A 59 10.61 11.50 -9.51
CA ASP A 59 10.25 12.36 -10.64
C ASP A 59 10.51 13.85 -10.33
N LYS A 60 10.37 14.25 -9.08
CA LYS A 60 10.65 15.61 -8.59
C LYS A 60 12.11 15.85 -8.18
N GLY A 61 12.95 14.82 -8.20
CA GLY A 61 14.37 14.92 -7.85
C GLY A 61 14.67 14.97 -6.35
N TYR A 62 13.69 14.67 -5.47
CA TYR A 62 13.92 14.55 -4.04
C TYR A 62 14.73 13.29 -3.68
N ILE A 63 14.57 12.22 -4.46
CA ILE A 63 15.32 10.96 -4.36
C ILE A 63 16.00 10.76 -5.71
N LYS A 64 17.30 10.47 -5.69
CA LYS A 64 18.09 10.35 -6.91
C LYS A 64 17.83 9.03 -7.64
N ASN A 65 17.84 7.92 -6.90
CA ASN A 65 17.54 6.59 -7.42
C ASN A 65 17.30 5.59 -6.27
N LEU A 66 16.89 4.37 -6.59
CA LEU A 66 16.57 3.33 -5.61
C LEU A 66 17.79 2.60 -5.03
N ASP A 67 18.99 2.82 -5.57
CA ASP A 67 20.23 2.20 -5.09
C ASP A 67 20.86 3.02 -3.95
N GLU A 68 20.30 4.20 -3.62
CA GLU A 68 20.72 4.97 -2.47
C GLU A 68 20.51 4.18 -1.18
N LYS A 69 21.50 4.25 -0.29
CA LYS A 69 21.47 3.49 0.96
C LYS A 69 20.50 4.10 1.94
N VAL A 70 19.68 3.28 2.56
CA VAL A 70 18.70 3.70 3.56
C VAL A 70 19.33 4.59 4.63
N ILE A 71 20.52 4.21 5.11
CA ILE A 71 21.15 4.90 6.23
C ILE A 71 21.61 6.33 5.89
N ASP A 72 21.85 6.63 4.62
CA ASP A 72 22.28 7.96 4.19
C ASP A 72 21.19 9.02 4.39
N PHE A 73 19.93 8.60 4.48
CA PHE A 73 18.79 9.48 4.79
C PHE A 73 18.62 9.75 6.28
N PHE A 74 19.40 9.09 7.16
CA PHE A 74 19.31 9.21 8.61
C PHE A 74 20.68 9.53 9.24
N PRO A 75 21.28 10.71 8.95
CA PRO A 75 22.64 11.04 9.36
C PRO A 75 22.84 11.05 10.88
N ASN A 76 21.79 11.29 11.64
CA ASN A 76 21.83 11.30 13.10
C ASN A 76 21.61 9.93 13.75
N TYR A 77 21.23 8.89 12.95
CA TYR A 77 21.03 7.54 13.47
C TYR A 77 22.36 6.88 13.77
N LYS A 78 22.53 6.38 15.00
CA LYS A 78 23.76 5.72 15.44
C LYS A 78 23.67 4.19 15.21
N ILE A 79 24.35 3.72 14.19
CA ILE A 79 24.46 2.28 13.91
C ILE A 79 25.17 1.58 15.07
N LYS A 80 24.59 0.49 15.59
CA LYS A 80 25.23 -0.34 16.63
C LYS A 80 26.53 -0.94 16.12
N LYS A 81 27.61 -0.89 16.94
CA LYS A 81 29.00 -1.23 16.56
C LYS A 81 29.16 -2.56 15.81
N ARG A 82 28.29 -3.55 16.06
CA ARG A 82 28.33 -4.88 15.41
C ARG A 82 27.42 -5.01 14.20
N GLU A 83 26.60 -4.02 13.93
CA GLU A 83 25.65 -4.03 12.81
C GLU A 83 26.32 -3.51 11.53
N LYS A 84 26.54 -4.39 10.56
CA LYS A 84 27.18 -4.03 9.30
C LYS A 84 26.20 -4.09 8.11
N THR A 85 25.20 -4.94 8.21
CA THR A 85 24.27 -5.23 7.11
C THR A 85 23.43 -4.01 6.73
N ILE A 86 22.97 -3.21 7.71
CA ILE A 86 22.19 -2.00 7.48
C ILE A 86 22.87 -0.99 6.54
N GLN A 87 24.23 -0.97 6.54
CA GLN A 87 25.02 -0.06 5.69
C GLN A 87 24.94 -0.38 4.20
N HIS A 88 24.40 -1.54 3.84
CA HIS A 88 24.28 -2.00 2.46
C HIS A 88 22.84 -2.10 1.97
N ILE A 89 21.86 -1.87 2.85
CA ILE A 89 20.45 -1.92 2.49
C ILE A 89 20.07 -0.64 1.74
N THR A 90 19.44 -0.80 0.58
CA THR A 90 19.00 0.30 -0.28
C THR A 90 17.50 0.53 -0.18
N ILE A 91 17.02 1.66 -0.72
CA ILE A 91 15.58 1.92 -0.87
C ILE A 91 14.92 0.78 -1.65
N LYS A 92 15.58 0.29 -2.71
CA LYS A 92 15.09 -0.84 -3.52
C LYS A 92 14.80 -2.07 -2.66
N ASN A 93 15.67 -2.40 -1.71
CA ASN A 93 15.46 -3.56 -0.84
C ASN A 93 14.19 -3.43 0.03
N LEU A 94 13.85 -2.22 0.49
CA LEU A 94 12.62 -1.99 1.23
C LEU A 94 11.40 -2.11 0.32
N LEU A 95 11.43 -1.48 -0.86
CA LEU A 95 10.31 -1.49 -1.82
C LEU A 95 10.04 -2.89 -2.41
N THR A 96 11.05 -3.74 -2.48
CA THR A 96 10.94 -5.11 -3.02
C THR A 96 10.78 -6.18 -1.94
N MET A 97 10.68 -5.79 -0.66
CA MET A 97 10.62 -6.72 0.48
C MET A 97 11.82 -7.68 0.54
N THR A 98 13.02 -7.18 0.21
CA THR A 98 14.26 -7.98 0.22
C THR A 98 15.29 -7.49 1.24
N ALA A 99 14.86 -6.68 2.19
CA ALA A 99 15.67 -6.26 3.32
C ALA A 99 15.57 -7.26 4.48
N PRO A 100 16.69 -7.66 5.13
CA PRO A 100 16.67 -8.49 6.31
C PRO A 100 16.32 -7.70 7.57
N TYR A 101 15.75 -8.38 8.56
CA TYR A 101 15.40 -7.82 9.86
C TYR A 101 15.88 -8.73 11.01
N LYS A 102 16.22 -8.13 12.15
CA LYS A 102 16.79 -8.80 13.34
C LYS A 102 15.77 -9.60 14.15
N TYR A 103 14.48 -9.55 13.84
CA TYR A 103 13.45 -10.28 14.56
C TYR A 103 12.97 -11.52 13.80
N LYS A 104 12.62 -12.58 14.53
CA LYS A 104 11.96 -13.78 13.98
C LYS A 104 10.44 -13.66 14.01
N SER A 105 9.90 -13.13 15.11
CA SER A 105 8.49 -12.78 15.29
C SER A 105 8.36 -11.27 15.49
N ASN A 106 7.30 -10.68 14.97
CA ASN A 106 7.09 -9.22 15.04
C ASN A 106 6.95 -8.74 16.49
N PRO A 107 7.86 -7.88 16.99
CA PRO A 107 7.81 -7.36 18.36
C PRO A 107 6.79 -6.20 18.49
N TYR A 108 5.53 -6.44 18.14
CA TYR A 108 4.50 -5.40 18.03
C TYR A 108 4.33 -4.58 19.32
N THR A 109 4.27 -5.22 20.50
CA THR A 109 4.10 -4.50 21.78
C THR A 109 5.20 -3.47 21.98
N LYS A 110 6.46 -3.86 21.80
CA LYS A 110 7.60 -2.97 21.95
C LYS A 110 7.59 -1.86 20.88
N PHE A 111 7.24 -2.22 19.66
CA PHE A 111 7.19 -1.29 18.53
C PHE A 111 6.14 -0.19 18.75
N PHE A 112 4.90 -0.57 19.03
CA PHE A 112 3.81 0.38 19.24
C PHE A 112 3.88 1.16 20.55
N SER A 113 4.73 0.76 21.51
CA SER A 113 5.02 1.55 22.70
C SER A 113 6.06 2.64 22.49
N SER A 114 6.74 2.66 21.34
CA SER A 114 7.69 3.70 20.98
C SER A 114 6.97 4.94 20.45
N ALA A 115 7.56 6.11 20.73
CA ALA A 115 7.10 7.38 20.16
C ALA A 115 7.59 7.60 18.71
N ASP A 116 8.64 6.90 18.31
CA ASP A 116 9.30 7.01 17.00
C ASP A 116 9.37 5.62 16.34
N TRP A 117 8.44 5.36 15.42
CA TRP A 117 8.36 4.07 14.74
C TRP A 117 9.40 3.94 13.62
N VAL A 118 9.90 5.04 13.08
CA VAL A 118 11.00 5.04 12.10
C VAL A 118 12.29 4.58 12.76
N THR A 119 12.70 5.19 13.87
CA THR A 119 13.89 4.78 14.62
C THR A 119 13.74 3.34 15.14
N SER A 120 12.57 2.96 15.63
CA SER A 120 12.29 1.59 16.06
C SER A 120 12.42 0.59 14.91
N SER A 121 12.04 0.97 13.69
CA SER A 121 12.21 0.15 12.48
C SER A 121 13.69 0.05 12.06
N LEU A 122 14.45 1.15 12.12
CA LEU A 122 15.90 1.16 11.85
C LEU A 122 16.66 0.27 12.85
N ASP A 123 16.27 0.27 14.12
CA ASP A 123 16.86 -0.61 15.14
C ASP A 123 16.69 -2.10 14.82
N LEU A 124 15.64 -2.44 14.10
CA LEU A 124 15.30 -3.81 13.72
C LEU A 124 15.79 -4.18 12.30
N LEU A 125 16.22 -3.21 11.49
CA LEU A 125 16.74 -3.44 10.14
C LEU A 125 18.13 -4.07 10.18
N GLY A 126 18.43 -4.98 9.24
CA GLY A 126 19.73 -5.64 9.12
C GLY A 126 19.83 -6.97 9.86
N GLY A 127 20.96 -7.21 10.51
CA GLY A 127 21.28 -8.48 11.20
C GLY A 127 21.96 -9.50 10.29
N SER A 128 21.77 -10.80 10.57
CA SER A 128 22.44 -11.90 9.87
C SER A 128 21.69 -12.41 8.62
N GLY A 129 20.52 -11.86 8.31
CA GLY A 129 19.78 -12.22 7.12
C GLY A 129 20.47 -11.73 5.84
N LYS A 130 20.23 -12.42 4.73
CA LYS A 130 20.83 -12.05 3.43
C LYS A 130 19.98 -10.97 2.77
N ILE A 131 20.63 -9.91 2.28
CA ILE A 131 20.01 -8.90 1.41
C ILE A 131 19.70 -9.58 0.07
N GLY A 132 18.48 -9.37 -0.42
CA GLY A 132 17.98 -9.97 -1.65
C GLY A 132 16.98 -11.11 -1.43
N ASP A 133 17.00 -11.77 -0.27
CA ASP A 133 16.00 -12.79 0.07
C ASP A 133 14.66 -12.11 0.41
N PHE A 134 13.58 -12.62 -0.19
CA PHE A 134 12.24 -12.06 0.04
C PHE A 134 11.79 -12.26 1.50
N ARG A 135 11.44 -11.17 2.14
CA ARG A 135 10.89 -11.16 3.49
C ARG A 135 9.81 -10.11 3.64
N TYR A 136 8.57 -10.52 3.57
CA TYR A 136 7.44 -9.59 3.72
C TYR A 136 7.45 -8.94 5.10
N ALA A 137 7.49 -7.61 5.12
CA ALA A 137 7.37 -6.77 6.32
C ALA A 137 5.94 -6.23 6.41
N PRO A 138 5.05 -6.85 7.23
CA PRO A 138 3.64 -6.45 7.26
C PRO A 138 3.44 -5.03 7.85
N VAL A 139 4.20 -4.70 8.90
CA VAL A 139 4.12 -3.42 9.62
C VAL A 139 5.53 -2.91 9.93
N ILE A 140 6.27 -3.62 10.77
CA ILE A 140 7.57 -3.18 11.30
C ILE A 140 8.63 -3.22 10.21
N GLY A 141 9.36 -2.13 10.07
CA GLY A 141 10.47 -1.99 9.13
C GLY A 141 10.10 -1.19 7.88
N ILE A 142 8.83 -1.22 7.45
CA ILE A 142 8.40 -0.50 6.25
C ILE A 142 8.26 1.02 6.51
N ASP A 143 8.02 1.43 7.76
CA ASP A 143 7.89 2.85 8.15
C ASP A 143 9.17 3.67 7.95
N ILE A 144 10.31 3.01 7.72
CA ILE A 144 11.56 3.64 7.28
C ILE A 144 11.32 4.43 5.97
N LEU A 145 10.45 3.94 5.08
CA LEU A 145 10.09 4.64 3.84
C LEU A 145 9.42 5.98 4.13
N SER A 146 8.54 6.05 5.13
CA SER A 146 7.96 7.32 5.58
C SER A 146 9.03 8.30 6.07
N GLY A 147 9.99 7.82 6.86
CA GLY A 147 11.12 8.62 7.32
C GLY A 147 11.99 9.14 6.16
N ILE A 148 12.23 8.34 5.13
CA ILE A 148 12.96 8.77 3.92
C ILE A 148 12.20 9.89 3.21
N LEU A 149 10.88 9.73 2.98
CA LEU A 149 10.06 10.77 2.34
C LEU A 149 10.12 12.09 3.13
N ILE A 150 9.96 12.05 4.46
CA ILE A 150 10.02 13.24 5.30
C ILE A 150 11.39 13.92 5.19
N ASN A 151 12.48 13.16 5.31
CA ASN A 151 13.83 13.71 5.33
C ASN A 151 14.26 14.26 3.96
N THR A 152 13.68 13.78 2.86
CA THR A 152 14.02 14.26 1.52
C THR A 152 13.12 15.40 1.04
N THR A 153 11.85 15.37 1.40
CA THR A 153 10.86 16.36 0.92
C THR A 153 10.71 17.56 1.87
N GLY A 154 11.04 17.38 3.15
CA GLY A 154 10.77 18.37 4.20
C GLY A 154 9.29 18.50 4.59
N GLN A 155 8.42 17.63 4.07
CA GLN A 155 6.98 17.58 4.35
C GLN A 155 6.63 16.32 5.14
N SER A 156 5.55 16.33 5.91
CA SER A 156 4.96 15.08 6.39
C SER A 156 4.49 14.22 5.21
N VAL A 157 4.37 12.90 5.42
CA VAL A 157 3.92 12.01 4.35
C VAL A 157 2.51 12.39 3.87
N LEU A 158 1.62 12.76 4.80
CA LEU A 158 0.26 13.19 4.46
C LEU A 158 0.26 14.48 3.63
N GLU A 159 1.03 15.50 4.02
CA GLU A 159 1.15 16.75 3.23
C GLU A 159 1.70 16.48 1.84
N PHE A 160 2.78 15.70 1.73
CA PHE A 160 3.35 15.34 0.43
C PHE A 160 2.36 14.56 -0.43
N ALA A 161 1.60 13.63 0.16
CA ALA A 161 0.56 12.89 -0.54
C ALA A 161 -0.61 13.78 -0.97
N GLN A 162 -1.05 14.70 -0.12
CA GLN A 162 -2.12 15.65 -0.44
C GLN A 162 -1.73 16.52 -1.63
N ASP A 163 -0.53 17.11 -1.61
CA ASP A 163 -0.09 18.05 -2.66
C ASP A 163 0.14 17.36 -4.01
N ASN A 164 0.64 16.12 -3.99
CA ASN A 164 1.19 15.50 -5.19
C ASN A 164 0.39 14.31 -5.74
N LEU A 165 -0.47 13.70 -4.92
CA LEU A 165 -1.25 12.53 -5.31
C LEU A 165 -2.74 12.71 -5.06
N PHE A 166 -3.14 13.03 -3.82
CA PHE A 166 -4.54 13.01 -3.43
C PHE A 166 -5.35 14.17 -4.03
N SER A 167 -4.90 15.41 -3.86
CA SER A 167 -5.61 16.59 -4.43
C SER A 167 -5.71 16.53 -5.96
N PRO A 168 -4.65 16.17 -6.71
CA PRO A 168 -4.74 15.95 -8.16
C PRO A 168 -5.79 14.91 -8.56
N LEU A 169 -6.02 13.89 -7.73
CA LEU A 169 -7.01 12.83 -7.96
C LEU A 169 -8.38 13.13 -7.33
N LYS A 170 -8.53 14.29 -6.69
CA LYS A 170 -9.74 14.63 -5.92
C LYS A 170 -10.06 13.55 -4.87
N ILE A 171 -9.03 13.09 -4.17
CA ILE A 171 -9.10 12.22 -3.01
C ILE A 171 -8.95 13.09 -1.76
N SER A 172 -9.79 12.84 -0.75
CA SER A 172 -9.72 13.55 0.53
C SER A 172 -9.22 12.62 1.63
N VAL A 173 -8.06 12.97 2.23
CA VAL A 173 -7.56 12.36 3.46
C VAL A 173 -7.32 13.51 4.44
N GLU A 174 -8.15 13.61 5.48
CA GLU A 174 -8.30 14.87 6.22
C GLU A 174 -7.26 15.10 7.30
N LYS A 175 -6.85 14.02 8.01
CA LYS A 175 -6.09 14.16 9.25
C LYS A 175 -5.22 12.97 9.57
N ASN A 176 -4.25 13.20 10.46
CA ASN A 176 -3.55 12.13 11.15
C ASN A 176 -4.46 11.47 12.20
N VAL A 177 -4.38 10.15 12.32
CA VAL A 177 -5.07 9.35 13.34
C VAL A 177 -4.03 8.86 14.34
N TYR A 178 -4.28 9.09 15.62
CA TYR A 178 -3.42 8.69 16.72
C TYR A 178 -4.17 7.75 17.66
N PHE A 179 -3.44 6.83 18.29
CA PHE A 179 -4.01 5.94 19.32
C PHE A 179 -3.33 6.19 20.67
N ARG A 180 -4.13 6.30 21.72
CA ARG A 180 -3.65 6.40 23.10
C ARG A 180 -3.37 5.03 23.71
N ASN A 181 -3.99 3.98 23.18
CA ASN A 181 -3.92 2.61 23.67
C ASN A 181 -4.25 1.61 22.57
N LYS A 182 -4.10 0.33 22.91
CA LYS A 182 -4.33 -0.79 21.98
C LYS A 182 -5.80 -0.97 21.61
N GLU A 183 -6.70 -0.66 22.52
CA GLU A 183 -8.14 -0.75 22.33
C GLU A 183 -8.59 0.19 21.21
N GLU A 184 -8.16 1.45 21.24
CA GLU A 184 -8.45 2.44 20.19
C GLU A 184 -7.91 1.99 18.81
N GLN A 185 -6.72 1.36 18.79
CA GLN A 185 -6.17 0.80 17.56
C GLN A 185 -7.05 -0.34 17.01
N PHE A 186 -7.54 -1.24 17.85
CA PHE A 186 -8.45 -2.32 17.43
C PHE A 186 -9.82 -1.81 17.01
N ASP A 187 -10.33 -0.78 17.66
CA ASP A 187 -11.58 -0.14 17.29
C ASP A 187 -11.45 0.54 15.92
N PHE A 188 -10.31 1.18 15.66
CA PHE A 188 -10.01 1.74 14.35
C PHE A 188 -10.01 0.67 13.24
N TYR A 189 -9.44 -0.52 13.49
CA TYR A 189 -9.45 -1.60 12.49
C TYR A 189 -10.85 -2.03 12.07
N LYS A 190 -11.84 -1.91 12.97
CA LYS A 190 -13.24 -2.29 12.76
C LYS A 190 -14.13 -1.12 12.37
N SER A 191 -13.63 0.10 12.49
CA SER A 191 -14.40 1.31 12.26
C SER A 191 -14.64 1.53 10.77
N LYS A 192 -15.66 2.33 10.48
CA LYS A 192 -15.93 2.91 9.17
C LYS A 192 -16.17 4.41 9.33
N GLY A 193 -15.99 5.17 8.27
CA GLY A 193 -16.22 6.61 8.27
C GLY A 193 -15.08 7.44 8.88
N ILE A 194 -13.96 6.83 9.32
CA ILE A 194 -12.80 7.58 9.80
C ILE A 194 -11.95 7.97 8.58
N ASN A 195 -11.96 9.26 8.24
CA ASN A 195 -11.15 9.79 7.15
C ASN A 195 -9.78 10.25 7.70
N GLY A 196 -8.73 9.47 7.41
CA GLY A 196 -7.40 9.83 7.90
C GLY A 196 -6.33 8.78 7.62
N TRP A 197 -5.13 9.09 8.11
CA TRP A 197 -3.96 8.24 8.02
C TRP A 197 -3.29 8.12 9.40
N VAL A 198 -3.08 6.89 9.85
CA VAL A 198 -2.43 6.63 11.16
C VAL A 198 -1.02 7.20 11.16
N ALA A 199 -0.68 7.89 12.23
CA ALA A 199 0.65 8.40 12.49
C ALA A 199 1.17 7.93 13.86
N ASP A 200 2.49 7.84 13.98
CA ASP A 200 3.15 7.64 15.27
C ASP A 200 3.02 8.89 16.16
N PRO A 201 3.37 8.83 17.46
CA PRO A 201 3.28 10.00 18.35
C PRO A 201 4.07 11.22 17.89
N ASN A 202 5.08 11.05 17.03
CA ASN A 202 5.85 12.14 16.43
C ASN A 202 5.20 12.72 15.15
N GLY A 203 4.07 12.16 14.70
CA GLY A 203 3.35 12.63 13.53
C GLY A 203 3.79 11.99 12.21
N THR A 204 4.61 10.95 12.25
CA THR A 204 5.03 10.21 11.06
C THR A 204 3.95 9.23 10.64
N ASN A 205 3.38 9.38 9.44
CA ASN A 205 2.39 8.44 8.92
C ASN A 205 3.00 7.07 8.64
N THR A 206 2.24 6.03 8.93
CA THR A 206 2.66 4.64 8.68
C THR A 206 2.78 4.35 7.18
N ALA A 207 3.81 3.61 6.79
CA ALA A 207 3.99 3.19 5.40
C ALA A 207 3.30 1.86 5.07
N GLY A 208 3.09 1.02 6.07
CA GLY A 208 2.62 -0.35 5.88
C GLY A 208 1.11 -0.53 5.95
N TRP A 209 0.38 0.43 6.55
CA TRP A 209 -1.04 0.34 6.91
C TRP A 209 -1.57 1.71 7.34
N GLY A 210 -2.80 1.79 7.82
CA GLY A 210 -3.29 2.97 8.56
C GLY A 210 -4.01 4.02 7.73
N LEU A 211 -3.97 3.94 6.39
CA LEU A 211 -4.71 4.82 5.51
C LEU A 211 -6.17 4.36 5.39
N SER A 212 -7.10 5.31 5.39
CA SER A 212 -8.51 5.06 5.07
C SER A 212 -8.87 5.74 3.74
N LEU A 213 -9.58 5.01 2.89
CA LEU A 213 -10.01 5.48 1.56
C LEU A 213 -11.44 5.02 1.29
N THR A 214 -12.17 5.76 0.47
CA THR A 214 -13.41 5.26 -0.12
C THR A 214 -13.11 4.23 -1.20
N THR A 215 -14.10 3.40 -1.55
CA THR A 215 -13.91 2.42 -2.65
C THR A 215 -13.64 3.13 -3.98
N MET A 216 -14.27 4.27 -4.21
CA MET A 216 -14.04 5.08 -5.41
C MET A 216 -12.63 5.67 -5.43
N ASP A 217 -12.08 6.11 -4.30
CA ASP A 217 -10.70 6.60 -4.24
C ASP A 217 -9.70 5.49 -4.55
N MET A 218 -9.94 4.27 -4.07
CA MET A 218 -9.15 3.10 -4.46
C MET A 218 -9.23 2.84 -5.97
N ALA A 219 -10.40 2.96 -6.58
CA ALA A 219 -10.58 2.82 -8.03
C ALA A 219 -9.83 3.89 -8.82
N LYS A 220 -9.84 5.15 -8.37
CA LYS A 220 -9.06 6.25 -9.00
C LYS A 220 -7.55 5.98 -8.97
N LEU A 221 -7.03 5.43 -7.87
CA LEU A 221 -5.61 5.04 -7.75
C LEU A 221 -5.26 3.90 -8.71
N GLY A 222 -6.15 2.92 -8.85
CA GLY A 222 -6.01 1.86 -9.85
C GLY A 222 -6.06 2.41 -11.28
N LEU A 223 -6.97 3.32 -11.55
CA LEU A 223 -7.09 3.99 -12.87
C LEU A 223 -5.85 4.81 -13.23
N LEU A 224 -5.28 5.52 -12.26
CA LEU A 224 -4.00 6.21 -12.45
C LEU A 224 -2.90 5.25 -12.96
N TYR A 225 -2.81 4.07 -12.37
CA TYR A 225 -1.81 3.08 -12.77
C TYR A 225 -2.17 2.40 -14.10
N LEU A 226 -3.45 2.12 -14.36
CA LEU A 226 -3.91 1.64 -15.67
C LEU A 226 -3.51 2.62 -16.79
N ASN A 227 -3.63 3.92 -16.54
CA ASN A 227 -3.30 4.99 -17.47
C ASN A 227 -1.85 5.47 -17.34
N LYS A 228 -0.94 4.59 -16.90
CA LYS A 228 0.51 4.84 -16.85
C LYS A 228 0.89 6.13 -16.11
N GLY A 229 0.16 6.43 -15.06
CA GLY A 229 0.38 7.59 -14.20
C GLY A 229 -0.20 8.90 -14.71
N PHE A 230 -0.98 8.87 -15.79
CA PHE A 230 -1.64 10.03 -16.37
C PHE A 230 -3.15 10.02 -16.06
N LEU A 231 -3.68 11.07 -15.42
CA LEU A 231 -5.10 11.21 -15.16
C LEU A 231 -5.47 12.71 -15.07
N TYR A 232 -6.69 13.05 -15.46
CA TYR A 232 -7.21 14.43 -15.49
C TYR A 232 -6.26 15.41 -16.22
N ASN A 233 -5.78 15.00 -17.42
CA ASN A 233 -4.85 15.76 -18.26
C ASN A 233 -3.51 16.11 -17.57
N ARG A 234 -3.10 15.32 -16.61
CA ARG A 234 -1.86 15.54 -15.86
C ARG A 234 -1.08 14.24 -15.65
N GLN A 235 0.24 14.27 -15.87
CA GLN A 235 1.15 13.22 -15.42
C GLN A 235 1.38 13.42 -13.91
N ILE A 236 0.89 12.49 -13.09
CA ILE A 236 0.99 12.54 -11.62
C ILE A 236 2.21 11.77 -11.15
N VAL A 237 2.45 10.60 -11.75
CA VAL A 237 3.64 9.78 -11.57
C VAL A 237 4.13 9.31 -12.93
N SER A 238 5.43 9.22 -13.16
CA SER A 238 5.96 8.88 -14.49
C SER A 238 5.52 7.50 -14.98
N GLU A 239 5.32 7.34 -16.31
CA GLU A 239 5.09 6.05 -16.94
C GLU A 239 6.21 5.05 -16.63
N LYS A 240 7.45 5.55 -16.57
CA LYS A 240 8.62 4.75 -16.18
C LYS A 240 8.45 4.12 -14.82
N TRP A 241 8.05 4.92 -13.81
CA TRP A 241 7.82 4.41 -12.46
C TRP A 241 6.67 3.39 -12.41
N VAL A 242 5.55 3.69 -13.06
CA VAL A 242 4.42 2.75 -13.14
C VAL A 242 4.88 1.42 -13.73
N SER A 243 5.60 1.45 -14.85
CA SER A 243 6.14 0.24 -15.47
C SER A 243 7.09 -0.54 -14.57
N GLU A 244 8.08 0.14 -13.96
CA GLU A 244 9.06 -0.53 -13.10
C GLU A 244 8.44 -1.08 -11.80
N SER A 245 7.51 -0.34 -11.20
CA SER A 245 6.88 -0.74 -9.93
C SER A 245 5.91 -1.90 -10.06
N THR A 246 5.38 -2.14 -11.26
CA THR A 246 4.42 -3.21 -11.56
C THR A 246 5.02 -4.35 -12.37
N GLN A 247 6.36 -4.46 -12.43
CA GLN A 247 7.09 -5.60 -12.94
C GLN A 247 7.65 -6.46 -11.81
N VAL A 248 8.00 -7.71 -12.11
CA VAL A 248 8.61 -8.61 -11.12
C VAL A 248 9.99 -8.09 -10.72
N GLN A 249 10.15 -7.74 -9.46
CA GLN A 249 11.40 -7.28 -8.85
C GLN A 249 11.94 -8.29 -7.83
N SER A 250 11.05 -9.07 -7.22
CA SER A 250 11.38 -10.12 -6.27
C SER A 250 10.31 -11.21 -6.27
N VAL A 251 10.62 -12.38 -5.72
CA VAL A 251 9.72 -13.52 -5.65
C VAL A 251 9.70 -14.09 -4.25
N TRP A 252 8.51 -14.34 -3.72
CA TRP A 252 8.34 -15.13 -2.51
C TRP A 252 8.30 -16.62 -2.89
N GLU A 253 9.47 -17.22 -2.98
CA GLU A 253 9.67 -18.58 -3.53
C GLU A 253 8.74 -19.62 -2.87
N THR A 254 8.62 -19.61 -1.54
CA THR A 254 7.82 -20.62 -0.81
C THR A 254 6.31 -20.53 -1.10
N ARG A 255 5.85 -19.41 -1.65
CA ARG A 255 4.45 -19.18 -2.01
C ARG A 255 4.23 -18.98 -3.50
N ASN A 256 5.32 -18.97 -4.29
CA ASN A 256 5.30 -18.64 -5.71
C ASN A 256 4.56 -17.32 -6.01
N LEU A 257 4.78 -16.30 -5.17
CA LEU A 257 4.18 -14.98 -5.32
C LEU A 257 5.23 -13.99 -5.81
N LYS A 258 4.87 -13.20 -6.82
CA LYS A 258 5.72 -12.21 -7.46
C LYS A 258 5.42 -10.82 -6.92
N TYR A 259 6.47 -10.01 -6.72
CA TYR A 259 6.38 -8.70 -6.11
C TYR A 259 7.15 -7.65 -6.89
N GLY A 260 6.56 -6.48 -7.07
CA GLY A 260 7.19 -5.30 -7.66
C GLY A 260 7.68 -4.32 -6.58
N TYR A 261 7.51 -3.01 -6.79
CA TYR A 261 7.76 -2.00 -5.76
C TYR A 261 6.48 -1.79 -4.96
N LEU A 262 6.28 -2.60 -3.91
CA LEU A 262 5.10 -2.63 -3.04
C LEU A 262 3.77 -2.94 -3.76
N TRP A 263 3.85 -3.66 -4.88
CA TRP A 263 2.73 -4.20 -5.63
C TRP A 263 2.87 -5.71 -5.78
N TRP A 264 1.77 -6.44 -5.67
CA TRP A 264 1.70 -7.85 -6.03
C TRP A 264 1.53 -7.99 -7.54
N ILE A 265 2.36 -8.80 -8.18
CA ILE A 265 2.25 -9.10 -9.61
C ILE A 265 1.41 -10.36 -9.73
N ILE A 266 0.24 -10.24 -10.33
CA ILE A 266 -0.76 -11.31 -10.37
C ILE A 266 -0.56 -12.20 -11.59
N ASP A 267 -0.46 -11.59 -12.78
CA ASP A 267 -0.23 -12.32 -14.03
C ASP A 267 0.53 -11.44 -15.03
N GLU A 268 1.73 -11.88 -15.41
CA GLU A 268 2.55 -11.14 -16.39
C GLU A 268 1.96 -11.16 -17.80
N LYS A 269 1.19 -12.19 -18.15
CA LYS A 269 0.57 -12.31 -19.51
C LYS A 269 -0.56 -11.31 -19.71
N ASP A 270 -1.28 -11.02 -18.64
CA ASP A 270 -2.37 -10.05 -18.64
C ASP A 270 -1.90 -8.67 -18.15
N CYS A 271 -0.61 -8.55 -17.79
CA CYS A 271 -0.04 -7.36 -17.16
C CYS A 271 -0.92 -6.94 -15.97
N SER A 272 -1.32 -7.92 -15.14
CA SER A 272 -2.17 -7.67 -13.99
C SER A 272 -1.38 -7.63 -12.69
N PHE A 273 -1.75 -6.67 -11.84
CA PHE A 273 -1.12 -6.44 -10.54
C PHE A 273 -2.15 -5.94 -9.53
N ALA A 274 -1.81 -6.03 -8.25
CA ALA A 274 -2.73 -5.62 -7.20
C ALA A 274 -2.03 -5.02 -5.98
N ALA A 275 -2.69 -4.04 -5.35
CA ALA A 275 -2.49 -3.65 -3.97
C ALA A 275 -3.46 -4.45 -3.10
N LEU A 276 -2.95 -5.18 -2.11
CA LEU A 276 -3.77 -6.06 -1.27
C LEU A 276 -3.63 -5.67 0.21
N GLY A 277 -4.75 -5.64 0.92
CA GLY A 277 -4.82 -5.32 2.35
C GLY A 277 -5.63 -6.34 3.14
N ASP A 278 -5.30 -6.47 4.43
CA ASP A 278 -6.04 -7.34 5.35
C ASP A 278 -7.54 -7.00 5.33
N GLY A 279 -8.36 -8.00 5.69
CA GLY A 279 -9.82 -7.88 5.54
C GLY A 279 -10.31 -8.10 4.11
N GLY A 280 -9.41 -8.20 3.12
CA GLY A 280 -9.74 -8.40 1.72
C GLY A 280 -9.93 -7.08 0.95
N ASN A 281 -9.24 -6.01 1.38
CA ASN A 281 -9.13 -4.80 0.60
C ASN A 281 -8.26 -5.03 -0.62
N ALA A 282 -8.65 -4.54 -1.78
CA ALA A 282 -7.91 -4.73 -3.02
C ALA A 282 -8.09 -3.58 -4.00
N ILE A 283 -6.98 -3.17 -4.63
CA ILE A 283 -6.97 -2.46 -5.90
C ILE A 283 -6.34 -3.41 -6.90
N TYR A 284 -7.12 -3.94 -7.81
CA TYR A 284 -6.66 -4.84 -8.87
C TYR A 284 -6.71 -4.11 -10.20
N VAL A 285 -5.65 -4.26 -11.00
CA VAL A 285 -5.53 -3.68 -12.33
C VAL A 285 -5.16 -4.78 -13.31
N ASN A 286 -5.92 -4.90 -14.39
CA ASN A 286 -5.60 -5.72 -15.56
C ASN A 286 -5.39 -4.77 -16.74
N ALA A 287 -4.12 -4.51 -17.08
CA ALA A 287 -3.79 -3.54 -18.10
C ALA A 287 -4.14 -4.02 -19.51
N LYS A 288 -4.10 -5.32 -19.77
CA LYS A 288 -4.47 -5.91 -21.06
C LYS A 288 -5.95 -5.72 -21.39
N ASP A 289 -6.80 -6.00 -20.41
CA ASP A 289 -8.25 -5.92 -20.58
C ASP A 289 -8.79 -4.53 -20.19
N LYS A 290 -7.93 -3.59 -19.77
CA LYS A 290 -8.28 -2.24 -19.31
C LYS A 290 -9.36 -2.25 -18.22
N ILE A 291 -9.18 -3.12 -17.22
CA ILE A 291 -10.08 -3.28 -16.08
C ILE A 291 -9.38 -2.85 -14.80
N VAL A 292 -10.09 -2.10 -13.96
CA VAL A 292 -9.74 -1.84 -12.57
C VAL A 292 -10.86 -2.37 -11.69
N VAL A 293 -10.51 -3.11 -10.65
CA VAL A 293 -11.47 -3.53 -9.62
C VAL A 293 -10.97 -3.05 -8.27
N ALA A 294 -11.75 -2.19 -7.63
CA ALA A 294 -11.53 -1.78 -6.26
C ALA A 294 -12.54 -2.47 -5.33
N ILE A 295 -12.03 -3.09 -4.27
CA ILE A 295 -12.85 -3.72 -3.22
C ILE A 295 -12.41 -3.15 -1.88
N SER A 296 -13.30 -2.45 -1.19
CA SER A 296 -13.14 -2.12 0.22
C SER A 296 -13.85 -3.14 1.09
N SER A 297 -13.31 -3.44 2.26
CA SER A 297 -13.84 -4.51 3.13
C SER A 297 -13.71 -4.13 4.60
N LEU A 298 -14.73 -4.45 5.39
CA LEU A 298 -14.67 -4.40 6.85
C LEU A 298 -13.75 -5.51 7.36
N PHE A 299 -12.98 -5.20 8.41
CA PHE A 299 -12.01 -6.15 8.92
C PHE A 299 -12.64 -7.40 9.52
N VAL A 300 -12.20 -8.55 9.02
CA VAL A 300 -12.39 -9.86 9.64
C VAL A 300 -11.06 -10.63 9.58
N PRO A 301 -10.75 -11.48 10.59
CA PRO A 301 -9.44 -12.12 10.70
C PRO A 301 -9.07 -13.09 9.56
N ARG A 302 -10.09 -13.68 8.92
CA ARG A 302 -9.90 -14.64 7.82
C ARG A 302 -10.89 -14.33 6.72
N VAL A 303 -10.37 -14.11 5.53
CA VAL A 303 -11.17 -13.79 4.33
C VAL A 303 -10.87 -14.79 3.22
N LYS A 304 -11.84 -14.97 2.33
CA LYS A 304 -11.60 -15.65 1.05
C LYS A 304 -10.71 -14.79 0.17
N ASP A 305 -9.93 -15.43 -0.68
CA ASP A 305 -9.04 -14.75 -1.62
C ASP A 305 -9.82 -13.78 -2.52
N ARG A 306 -9.37 -12.52 -2.57
CA ARG A 306 -10.01 -11.49 -3.37
C ARG A 306 -9.52 -11.48 -4.81
N VAL A 307 -8.29 -11.92 -5.05
CA VAL A 307 -7.76 -12.06 -6.42
C VAL A 307 -8.51 -13.15 -7.15
N ASP A 308 -8.71 -14.31 -6.50
CA ASP A 308 -9.53 -15.38 -7.06
C ASP A 308 -10.96 -14.93 -7.33
N PHE A 309 -11.58 -14.19 -6.41
CA PHE A 309 -12.91 -13.63 -6.60
C PHE A 309 -12.97 -12.66 -7.79
N ILE A 310 -12.00 -11.78 -7.90
CA ILE A 310 -11.92 -10.81 -9.01
C ILE A 310 -11.77 -11.57 -10.34
N LYS A 311 -10.82 -12.48 -10.44
CA LYS A 311 -10.49 -13.19 -11.68
C LYS A 311 -11.60 -14.14 -12.15
N ASN A 312 -12.26 -14.83 -11.21
CA ASN A 312 -13.21 -15.88 -11.54
C ASN A 312 -14.66 -15.39 -11.62
N ASP A 313 -15.00 -14.31 -10.90
CA ASP A 313 -16.39 -13.90 -10.73
C ASP A 313 -16.69 -12.48 -11.20
N ILE A 314 -15.70 -11.55 -11.14
CA ILE A 314 -15.92 -10.15 -11.52
C ILE A 314 -15.42 -9.88 -12.95
N GLU A 315 -14.16 -10.15 -13.25
CA GLU A 315 -13.59 -9.89 -14.59
C GLU A 315 -14.40 -10.51 -15.74
N PRO A 316 -14.86 -11.79 -15.66
CA PRO A 316 -15.61 -12.40 -16.75
C PRO A 316 -16.92 -11.66 -17.11
N ILE A 317 -17.53 -10.96 -16.14
CA ILE A 317 -18.76 -10.19 -16.38
C ILE A 317 -18.48 -8.97 -17.28
N PHE A 318 -17.31 -8.32 -17.09
CA PHE A 318 -17.00 -7.03 -17.72
C PHE A 318 -15.93 -7.14 -18.83
N LYS A 319 -15.38 -8.33 -19.07
CA LYS A 319 -14.31 -8.54 -20.05
C LYS A 319 -14.76 -8.32 -21.49
N PHE A 320 -15.99 -8.65 -21.80
CA PHE A 320 -16.57 -8.64 -23.16
C PHE A 320 -17.60 -7.53 -23.38
N ASN A 321 -17.76 -6.64 -22.44
CA ASN A 321 -18.68 -5.49 -22.54
C ASN A 321 -17.97 -4.22 -22.98
#